data_eca5921bde79d9a26a7f0b1413e717ce
#
_entry.id   eca5921bde79d9a26a7f0b1413e717ce
#
_cell.length_a   1.000
_cell.length_b   1.000
_cell.length_c   1.000
_cell.angle_alpha   90.00
_cell.angle_beta   90.00
_cell.angle_gamma   90.00
#
_symmetry.space_group_name_H-M   'P 1'
#
loop_
_entity.id
_entity.type
_entity.pdbx_description
1 polymer ?
#
loop_
_entity_poly.entity_id
_entity_poly.type
_entity_poly.pdbx_seq_one_letter_code
_entity_poly.pdbx_strand_id
1 'polypeptide(L)'
;MTGRGMTKTTPRLIGLTGTNGAGKGEAAAYFAGKGYSRFSLSDVIRDELRGRGEAESRDALIRTGNALRRRYGPDVLARRTMAKVKAGERAVIDSIRNLREIAYLRAQGDFVLLAIDAPAEVRFARVAARGRDESAPDLAAFRKKEEEERVGGAAAQQLEACLAAADRVIVNDGTLPEFHRKLDEVA
;
A
#
# COMPACT_ATOMS: atom_id res chain seq x y z
N MET A 1 7.90 -0.06 -42.57
CA MET A 1 7.34 0.52 -41.35
C MET A 1 7.72 -0.37 -40.18
N THR A 2 8.80 -0.03 -39.51
CA THR A 2 9.40 -0.80 -38.44
C THR A 2 8.70 -0.41 -37.11
N GLY A 3 7.87 -1.33 -36.61
CA GLY A 3 7.28 -1.19 -35.26
C GLY A 3 8.39 -1.14 -34.23
N ARG A 4 8.59 0.00 -33.60
CA ARG A 4 9.39 0.12 -32.38
C ARG A 4 8.73 -0.74 -31.30
N GLY A 5 9.33 -1.90 -31.03
CA GLY A 5 9.02 -2.64 -29.80
C GLY A 5 9.27 -1.73 -28.62
N MET A 6 8.20 -1.34 -27.94
CA MET A 6 8.32 -0.70 -26.63
C MET A 6 9.00 -1.71 -25.71
N THR A 7 10.29 -1.51 -25.44
CA THR A 7 10.96 -2.17 -24.33
C THR A 7 10.21 -1.75 -23.06
N LYS A 8 9.47 -2.68 -22.44
CA LYS A 8 8.89 -2.47 -21.11
C LYS A 8 10.06 -2.19 -20.16
N THR A 9 10.30 -0.92 -19.87
CA THR A 9 11.25 -0.55 -18.83
C THR A 9 10.61 -0.87 -17.50
N THR A 10 11.23 -1.73 -16.74
CA THR A 10 10.79 -2.08 -15.38
C THR A 10 10.87 -0.83 -14.49
N PRO A 11 9.78 -0.38 -13.85
CA PRO A 11 9.78 0.86 -13.11
C PRO A 11 10.75 0.80 -11.92
N ARG A 12 11.40 1.93 -11.63
CA ARG A 12 12.31 2.04 -10.46
C ARG A 12 11.54 2.00 -9.14
N LEU A 13 10.38 2.63 -9.09
CA LEU A 13 9.54 2.70 -7.90
C LEU A 13 8.18 2.06 -8.17
N ILE A 14 7.79 1.12 -7.32
CA ILE A 14 6.47 0.48 -7.34
C ILE A 14 5.74 0.88 -6.06
N GLY A 15 4.64 1.59 -6.20
CA GLY A 15 3.72 1.89 -5.10
C GLY A 15 2.65 0.82 -4.98
N LEU A 16 2.30 0.43 -3.75
CA LEU A 16 1.20 -0.48 -3.46
C LEU A 16 0.14 0.24 -2.64
N THR A 17 -1.08 0.26 -3.16
CA THR A 17 -2.29 0.63 -2.44
C THR A 17 -3.28 -0.53 -2.47
N GLY A 18 -4.34 -0.47 -1.69
CA GLY A 18 -5.36 -1.51 -1.67
C GLY A 18 -5.91 -1.81 -0.29
N THR A 19 -7.01 -2.57 -0.29
CA THR A 19 -7.79 -2.93 0.89
C THR A 19 -7.01 -3.83 1.87
N ASN A 20 -7.48 -3.89 3.11
CA ASN A 20 -6.88 -4.79 4.10
C ASN A 20 -7.14 -6.26 3.71
N GLY A 21 -6.13 -7.13 3.86
CA GLY A 21 -6.23 -8.54 3.48
C GLY A 21 -6.13 -8.83 1.97
N ALA A 22 -6.00 -7.81 1.09
CA ALA A 22 -5.94 -8.00 -0.36
C ALA A 22 -4.66 -8.70 -0.85
N GLY A 23 -3.56 -8.69 -0.09
CA GLY A 23 -2.31 -9.36 -0.47
C GLY A 23 -1.15 -8.40 -0.82
N LYS A 24 -1.21 -7.13 -0.42
CA LYS A 24 -0.12 -6.15 -0.63
C LYS A 24 1.23 -6.63 -0.11
N GLY A 25 1.24 -7.26 1.07
CA GLY A 25 2.46 -7.80 1.66
C GLY A 25 3.09 -8.91 0.82
N GLU A 26 2.27 -9.74 0.16
CA GLU A 26 2.72 -10.76 -0.79
C GLU A 26 3.29 -10.11 -2.05
N ALA A 27 2.58 -9.12 -2.61
CA ALA A 27 3.09 -8.37 -3.75
C ALA A 27 4.44 -7.70 -3.44
N ALA A 28 4.58 -7.10 -2.25
CA ALA A 28 5.84 -6.51 -1.83
C ALA A 28 6.95 -7.57 -1.68
N ALA A 29 6.64 -8.76 -1.16
CA ALA A 29 7.59 -9.88 -1.07
C ALA A 29 8.00 -10.38 -2.47
N TYR A 30 7.04 -10.48 -3.38
CA TYR A 30 7.28 -10.87 -4.77
C TYR A 30 8.27 -9.91 -5.46
N PHE A 31 8.04 -8.60 -5.38
CA PHE A 31 8.96 -7.63 -5.96
C PHE A 31 10.32 -7.59 -5.25
N ALA A 32 10.38 -7.89 -3.94
CA ALA A 32 11.66 -8.05 -3.26
C ALA A 32 12.47 -9.23 -3.85
N GLY A 33 11.83 -10.34 -4.19
CA GLY A 33 12.44 -11.45 -4.94
C GLY A 33 12.93 -11.06 -6.34
N LYS A 34 12.41 -9.97 -6.91
CA LYS A 34 12.83 -9.38 -8.19
C LYS A 34 13.90 -8.26 -8.01
N GLY A 35 14.45 -8.09 -6.82
CA GLY A 35 15.53 -7.14 -6.54
C GLY A 35 15.07 -5.73 -6.15
N TYR A 36 13.83 -5.55 -5.70
CA TYR A 36 13.36 -4.30 -5.09
C TYR A 36 13.58 -4.30 -3.57
N SER A 37 14.05 -3.22 -3.02
CA SER A 37 14.03 -3.00 -1.57
C SER A 37 12.60 -2.71 -1.10
N ARG A 38 12.23 -3.27 0.05
CA ARG A 38 10.89 -3.11 0.61
C ARG A 38 10.83 -1.95 1.59
N PHE A 39 9.86 -1.08 1.39
CA PHE A 39 9.52 -0.01 2.31
C PHE A 39 8.01 0.02 2.55
N SER A 40 7.60 0.51 3.72
CA SER A 40 6.19 0.73 4.03
C SER A 40 6.00 2.10 4.65
N LEU A 41 4.99 2.85 4.17
CA LEU A 41 4.62 4.12 4.80
C LEU A 41 4.17 3.90 6.25
N SER A 42 3.64 2.72 6.57
CA SER A 42 3.26 2.35 7.93
C SER A 42 4.46 2.23 8.89
N ASP A 43 5.67 1.97 8.37
CA ASP A 43 6.85 1.87 9.24
C ASP A 43 7.21 3.23 9.86
N VAL A 44 6.97 4.33 9.14
CA VAL A 44 7.11 5.69 9.71
C VAL A 44 6.17 5.90 10.89
N ILE A 45 4.95 5.33 10.81
CA ILE A 45 3.96 5.42 11.89
C ILE A 45 4.36 4.50 13.06
N ARG A 46 4.87 3.31 12.78
CA ARG A 46 5.39 2.38 13.80
C ARG A 46 6.58 2.95 14.53
N ASP A 47 7.49 3.61 13.81
CA ASP A 47 8.64 4.29 14.42
C ASP A 47 8.17 5.40 15.39
N GLU A 48 7.14 6.17 15.01
CA GLU A 48 6.54 7.20 15.88
C GLU A 48 5.88 6.60 17.13
N LEU A 49 5.08 5.53 16.98
CA LEU A 49 4.45 4.82 18.11
C LEU A 49 5.52 4.26 19.06
N ARG A 50 6.55 3.63 18.50
CA ARG A 50 7.65 3.07 19.29
C ARG A 50 8.41 4.15 20.06
N GLY A 51 8.65 5.30 19.42
CA GLY A 51 9.29 6.45 20.07
C GLY A 51 8.47 7.04 21.23
N ARG A 52 7.15 6.81 21.23
CA ARG A 52 6.23 7.23 22.32
C ARG A 52 5.96 6.14 23.35
N GLY A 53 6.48 4.93 23.15
CA GLY A 53 6.16 3.78 24.00
C GLY A 53 4.71 3.30 23.87
N GLU A 54 4.02 3.64 22.77
CA GLU A 54 2.64 3.22 22.50
C GLU A 54 2.61 1.85 21.81
N ALA A 55 1.69 0.98 22.27
CA ALA A 55 1.47 -0.32 21.65
C ALA A 55 0.90 -0.19 20.22
N GLU A 56 1.33 -1.08 19.31
CA GLU A 56 0.80 -1.15 17.97
C GLU A 56 -0.60 -1.77 17.96
N SER A 57 -1.57 -1.03 17.41
CA SER A 57 -2.89 -1.54 17.04
C SER A 57 -3.34 -0.85 15.74
N ARG A 58 -4.34 -1.40 15.05
CA ARG A 58 -4.89 -0.77 13.83
C ARG A 58 -5.34 0.66 14.10
N ASP A 59 -6.06 0.88 15.20
CA ASP A 59 -6.58 2.20 15.56
C ASP A 59 -5.44 3.17 15.93
N ALA A 60 -4.39 2.70 16.62
CA ALA A 60 -3.21 3.51 16.91
C ALA A 60 -2.48 3.92 15.62
N LEU A 61 -2.33 3.01 14.66
CA LEU A 61 -1.73 3.29 13.35
C LEU A 61 -2.53 4.33 12.56
N ILE A 62 -3.86 4.20 12.51
CA ILE A 62 -4.75 5.15 11.81
C ILE A 62 -4.68 6.53 12.48
N ARG A 63 -4.87 6.60 13.80
CA ARG A 63 -4.85 7.84 14.59
C ARG A 63 -3.51 8.56 14.43
N THR A 64 -2.40 7.85 14.59
CA THR A 64 -1.05 8.43 14.52
C THR A 64 -0.69 8.85 13.11
N GLY A 65 -1.01 8.06 12.10
CA GLY A 65 -0.82 8.42 10.70
C GLY A 65 -1.57 9.69 10.31
N ASN A 66 -2.84 9.81 10.74
CA ASN A 66 -3.63 11.02 10.50
C ASN A 66 -3.09 12.23 11.27
N ALA A 67 -2.58 12.05 12.49
CA ALA A 67 -1.94 13.11 13.27
C ALA A 67 -0.66 13.61 12.60
N LEU A 68 0.19 12.70 12.10
CA LEU A 68 1.40 13.05 11.37
C LEU A 68 1.07 13.84 10.09
N ARG A 69 0.09 13.41 9.31
CA ARG A 69 -0.34 14.13 8.10
C ARG A 69 -0.89 15.52 8.42
N ARG A 70 -1.69 15.67 9.48
CA ARG A 70 -2.18 17.00 9.90
C ARG A 70 -1.06 17.92 10.34
N ARG A 71 -0.07 17.40 11.06
CA ARG A 71 1.02 18.21 11.64
C ARG A 71 2.10 18.58 10.62
N TYR A 72 2.46 17.67 9.72
CA TYR A 72 3.64 17.80 8.85
C TYR A 72 3.32 17.78 7.36
N GLY A 73 2.05 17.77 6.99
CA GLY A 73 1.56 17.70 5.62
C GLY A 73 1.12 16.29 5.20
N PRO A 74 0.16 16.21 4.27
CA PRO A 74 -0.47 14.94 3.89
C PRO A 74 0.46 13.95 3.17
N ASP A 75 1.61 14.39 2.70
CA ASP A 75 2.66 13.61 2.03
C ASP A 75 3.81 13.19 2.98
N VAL A 76 3.75 13.54 4.26
CA VAL A 76 4.86 13.36 5.21
C VAL A 76 5.37 11.91 5.30
N LEU A 77 4.47 10.93 5.20
CA LEU A 77 4.86 9.52 5.28
C LEU A 77 5.69 9.13 4.05
N ALA A 78 5.27 9.56 2.86
CA ALA A 78 6.02 9.32 1.63
C ALA A 78 7.39 10.02 1.65
N ARG A 79 7.45 11.28 2.09
CA ARG A 79 8.72 12.01 2.23
C ARG A 79 9.69 11.32 3.18
N ARG A 80 9.24 10.93 4.37
CA ARG A 80 10.07 10.23 5.35
C ARG A 80 10.51 8.84 4.89
N THR A 81 9.67 8.14 4.12
CA THR A 81 10.02 6.85 3.53
C THR A 81 11.05 7.03 2.43
N MET A 82 10.86 7.97 1.51
CA MET A 82 11.80 8.23 0.41
C MET A 82 13.18 8.71 0.90
N ALA A 83 13.26 9.37 2.06
CA ALA A 83 14.53 9.71 2.67
C ALA A 83 15.38 8.49 3.08
N LYS A 84 14.78 7.30 3.18
CA LYS A 84 15.46 6.02 3.46
C LYS A 84 15.86 5.27 2.17
N VAL A 85 15.32 5.65 1.01
CA VAL A 85 15.60 5.02 -0.29
C VAL A 85 16.87 5.65 -0.86
N LYS A 86 17.86 4.83 -1.20
CA LYS A 86 19.13 5.30 -1.78
C LYS A 86 18.94 5.79 -3.22
N ALA A 87 19.79 6.66 -3.67
CA ALA A 87 19.79 7.15 -5.06
C ALA A 87 19.96 5.96 -6.04
N GLY A 88 19.09 5.86 -7.04
CA GLY A 88 19.10 4.78 -8.02
C GLY A 88 18.54 3.43 -7.53
N GLU A 89 18.23 3.28 -6.24
CA GLU A 89 17.67 2.05 -5.68
C GLU A 89 16.28 1.78 -6.24
N ARG A 90 16.02 0.52 -6.62
CA ARG A 90 14.68 0.03 -6.96
C ARG A 90 13.92 -0.26 -5.67
N ALA A 91 12.74 0.32 -5.52
CA ALA A 91 11.99 0.18 -4.29
C ALA A 91 10.51 -0.15 -4.53
N VAL A 92 9.96 -1.06 -3.72
CA VAL A 92 8.52 -1.27 -3.58
C VAL A 92 8.06 -0.63 -2.27
N ILE A 93 7.06 0.25 -2.37
CA ILE A 93 6.57 1.10 -1.29
C ILE A 93 5.11 0.73 -1.00
N ASP A 94 4.87 0.09 0.13
CA ASP A 94 3.54 -0.36 0.55
C ASP A 94 2.82 0.67 1.45
N SER A 95 1.54 0.42 1.67
CA SER A 95 0.66 1.18 2.57
C SER A 95 0.39 2.62 2.16
N ILE A 96 0.37 2.90 0.87
CA ILE A 96 -0.03 4.20 0.32
C ILE A 96 -1.54 4.37 0.51
N ARG A 97 -1.96 5.48 1.14
CA ARG A 97 -3.36 5.71 1.53
C ARG A 97 -3.83 7.15 1.35
N ASN A 98 -3.06 8.01 0.72
CA ASN A 98 -3.40 9.41 0.49
C ASN A 98 -2.93 9.87 -0.89
N LEU A 99 -3.75 10.66 -1.59
CA LEU A 99 -3.43 11.16 -2.94
C LEU A 99 -2.16 12.04 -2.96
N ARG A 100 -1.85 12.74 -1.88
CA ARG A 100 -0.64 13.55 -1.79
C ARG A 100 0.61 12.70 -1.65
N GLU A 101 0.50 11.52 -1.03
CA GLU A 101 1.59 10.52 -1.01
C GLU A 101 1.88 10.04 -2.43
N ILE A 102 0.82 9.73 -3.20
CA ILE A 102 0.93 9.32 -4.62
C ILE A 102 1.59 10.42 -5.46
N ALA A 103 1.10 11.66 -5.32
CA ALA A 103 1.64 12.81 -6.07
C ALA A 103 3.12 13.03 -5.77
N TYR A 104 3.52 12.94 -4.49
CA TYR A 104 4.92 13.04 -4.09
C TYR A 104 5.79 11.93 -4.69
N LEU A 105 5.32 10.67 -4.64
CA LEU A 105 6.06 9.53 -5.19
C LEU A 105 6.19 9.61 -6.71
N ARG A 106 5.14 10.03 -7.43
CA ARG A 106 5.19 10.28 -8.88
C ARG A 106 6.22 11.35 -9.26
N ALA A 107 6.35 12.38 -8.44
CA ALA A 107 7.35 13.44 -8.64
C ALA A 107 8.81 12.95 -8.50
N GLN A 108 9.05 11.78 -7.89
CA GLN A 108 10.37 11.15 -7.82
C GLN A 108 10.80 10.50 -9.15
N GLY A 109 9.92 10.47 -10.16
CA GLY A 109 10.14 9.87 -11.48
C GLY A 109 10.09 8.33 -11.46
N ASP A 110 9.81 7.75 -12.62
CA ASP A 110 9.75 6.29 -12.87
C ASP A 110 9.01 5.50 -11.77
N PHE A 111 7.78 5.91 -11.51
CA PHE A 111 6.89 5.35 -10.49
C PHE A 111 5.64 4.77 -11.13
N VAL A 112 5.25 3.58 -10.70
CA VAL A 112 3.96 2.96 -11.02
C VAL A 112 3.19 2.64 -9.73
N LEU A 113 1.90 2.95 -9.70
CA LEU A 113 1.01 2.63 -8.57
C LEU A 113 0.16 1.41 -8.92
N LEU A 114 0.29 0.36 -8.14
CA LEU A 114 -0.53 -0.83 -8.22
C LEU A 114 -1.57 -0.85 -7.10
N ALA A 115 -2.83 -0.98 -7.48
CA ALA A 115 -3.89 -1.29 -6.53
C ALA A 115 -4.04 -2.81 -6.43
N ILE A 116 -3.89 -3.35 -5.24
CA ILE A 116 -4.15 -4.77 -4.96
C ILE A 116 -5.50 -4.88 -4.29
N ASP A 117 -6.42 -5.63 -4.90
CA ASP A 117 -7.75 -5.85 -4.37
C ASP A 117 -8.11 -7.35 -4.34
N ALA A 118 -9.13 -7.70 -3.58
CA ALA A 118 -9.69 -9.04 -3.52
C ALA A 118 -11.13 -8.98 -2.98
N PRO A 119 -12.00 -9.95 -3.28
CA PRO A 119 -13.33 -10.03 -2.69
C PRO A 119 -13.30 -9.96 -1.16
N ALA A 120 -14.29 -9.29 -0.56
CA ALA A 120 -14.33 -9.05 0.89
C ALA A 120 -14.26 -10.34 1.70
N GLU A 121 -14.91 -11.41 1.23
CA GLU A 121 -14.91 -12.76 1.82
C GLU A 121 -13.50 -13.33 1.90
N VAL A 122 -12.75 -13.24 0.79
CA VAL A 122 -11.37 -13.72 0.68
C VAL A 122 -10.46 -12.92 1.62
N ARG A 123 -10.66 -11.60 1.67
CA ARG A 123 -9.87 -10.71 2.54
C ARG A 123 -10.17 -10.96 4.02
N PHE A 124 -11.44 -11.13 4.37
CA PHE A 124 -11.85 -11.48 5.74
C PHE A 124 -11.22 -12.80 6.20
N ALA A 125 -11.32 -13.86 5.37
CA ALA A 125 -10.70 -15.16 5.69
C ALA A 125 -9.18 -15.04 5.90
N ARG A 126 -8.50 -14.27 5.07
CA ARG A 126 -7.04 -14.03 5.20
C ARG A 126 -6.67 -13.25 6.47
N VAL A 127 -7.47 -12.26 6.85
CA VAL A 127 -7.26 -11.45 8.05
C VAL A 127 -7.53 -12.29 9.30
N ALA A 128 -8.62 -13.06 9.32
CA ALA A 128 -8.95 -13.97 10.41
C ALA A 128 -7.85 -15.03 10.63
N ALA A 129 -7.32 -15.62 9.55
CA ALA A 129 -6.25 -16.62 9.63
C ALA A 129 -4.92 -16.05 10.19
N ARG A 130 -4.69 -14.73 10.09
CA ARG A 130 -3.47 -14.09 10.65
C ARG A 130 -3.51 -13.89 12.15
N GLY A 131 -4.68 -14.02 12.80
CA GLY A 131 -4.82 -13.93 14.24
C GLY A 131 -4.38 -12.62 14.88
N ARG A 132 -4.34 -11.51 14.12
CA ARG A 132 -4.02 -10.18 14.67
C ARG A 132 -5.30 -9.52 15.20
N ASP A 133 -5.16 -8.58 16.15
CA ASP A 133 -6.24 -7.76 16.76
C ASP A 133 -7.12 -6.99 15.75
N GLU A 134 -6.81 -7.10 14.48
CA GLU A 134 -7.54 -6.51 13.37
C GLU A 134 -8.77 -7.30 12.95
N SER A 135 -8.97 -8.51 13.51
CA SER A 135 -10.04 -9.42 13.14
C SER A 135 -11.37 -8.88 13.65
N ALA A 136 -12.21 -8.42 12.74
CA ALA A 136 -13.61 -8.25 13.04
C ALA A 136 -14.21 -9.64 13.40
N PRO A 137 -15.20 -9.72 14.31
CA PRO A 137 -15.78 -11.00 14.73
C PRO A 137 -16.47 -11.77 13.59
N ASP A 138 -16.94 -11.05 12.58
CA ASP A 138 -17.61 -11.60 11.40
C ASP A 138 -17.38 -10.71 10.16
N LEU A 139 -17.85 -11.20 9.01
CA LEU A 139 -17.74 -10.50 7.72
C LEU A 139 -18.52 -9.17 7.71
N ALA A 140 -19.66 -9.09 8.40
CA ALA A 140 -20.48 -7.89 8.44
C ALA A 140 -19.76 -6.76 9.20
N ALA A 141 -19.17 -7.09 10.36
CA ALA A 141 -18.35 -6.17 11.14
C ALA A 141 -17.07 -5.76 10.38
N PHE A 142 -16.48 -6.68 9.63
CA PHE A 142 -15.32 -6.38 8.77
C PHE A 142 -15.66 -5.36 7.70
N ARG A 143 -16.78 -5.56 6.97
CA ARG A 143 -17.27 -4.61 5.94
C ARG A 143 -17.63 -3.24 6.53
N LYS A 144 -18.29 -3.22 7.69
CA LYS A 144 -18.61 -1.98 8.39
C LYS A 144 -17.35 -1.18 8.74
N LYS A 145 -16.33 -1.84 9.28
CA LYS A 145 -15.05 -1.19 9.61
C LYS A 145 -14.34 -0.64 8.36
N GLU A 146 -14.41 -1.34 7.23
CA GLU A 146 -13.88 -0.83 5.97
C GLU A 146 -14.63 0.40 5.47
N GLU A 147 -15.95 0.42 5.59
CA GLU A 147 -16.76 1.58 5.20
C GLU A 147 -16.44 2.82 6.06
N GLU A 148 -16.25 2.64 7.36
CA GLU A 148 -15.83 3.72 8.27
C GLU A 148 -14.45 4.29 7.89
N GLU A 149 -13.54 3.48 7.35
CA GLU A 149 -12.22 3.93 6.87
C GLU A 149 -12.25 4.63 5.50
N ARG A 150 -13.30 4.46 4.72
CA ARG A 150 -13.46 5.13 3.41
C ARG A 150 -13.77 6.62 3.56
N VAL A 151 -14.46 7.01 4.62
CA VAL A 151 -14.94 8.38 4.86
C VAL A 151 -13.88 9.19 5.59
N GLY A 152 -12.90 9.73 4.85
CA GLY A 152 -11.83 10.53 5.44
C GLY A 152 -11.62 11.88 4.73
N GLY A 153 -11.35 12.95 5.51
CA GLY A 153 -10.97 14.26 4.95
C GLY A 153 -9.55 14.26 4.34
N ALA A 154 -9.13 15.39 3.79
CA ALA A 154 -7.88 15.53 3.01
C ALA A 154 -6.59 15.08 3.75
N ALA A 155 -6.55 15.14 5.09
CA ALA A 155 -5.44 14.67 5.91
C ALA A 155 -5.61 13.23 6.41
N ALA A 156 -6.72 12.55 6.07
CA ALA A 156 -7.01 11.18 6.48
C ALA A 156 -6.60 10.16 5.40
N GLN A 157 -6.96 8.90 5.63
CA GLN A 157 -6.87 7.87 4.62
C GLN A 157 -7.92 8.13 3.53
N GLN A 158 -7.50 8.04 2.28
CA GLN A 158 -8.33 8.25 1.08
C GLN A 158 -8.22 7.00 0.20
N LEU A 159 -8.52 5.84 0.76
CA LEU A 159 -8.26 4.56 0.12
C LEU A 159 -8.95 4.44 -1.24
N GLU A 160 -10.24 4.83 -1.31
CA GLU A 160 -11.01 4.77 -2.56
C GLU A 160 -10.40 5.64 -3.66
N ALA A 161 -10.03 6.88 -3.31
CA ALA A 161 -9.35 7.78 -4.24
C ALA A 161 -7.98 7.24 -4.66
N CYS A 162 -7.25 6.55 -3.78
CA CYS A 162 -5.98 5.91 -4.11
C CYS A 162 -6.17 4.72 -5.07
N LEU A 163 -7.24 3.92 -4.88
CA LEU A 163 -7.60 2.84 -5.79
C LEU A 163 -7.92 3.39 -7.19
N ALA A 164 -8.71 4.46 -7.25
CA ALA A 164 -9.06 5.13 -8.51
C ALA A 164 -7.86 5.79 -9.22
N ALA A 165 -6.85 6.22 -8.46
CA ALA A 165 -5.62 6.83 -8.99
C ALA A 165 -4.55 5.81 -9.40
N ALA A 166 -4.78 4.51 -9.21
CA ALA A 166 -3.82 3.47 -9.54
C ALA A 166 -3.64 3.34 -11.06
N ASP A 167 -2.40 3.12 -11.47
CA ASP A 167 -2.06 2.90 -12.89
C ASP A 167 -2.52 1.52 -13.34
N ARG A 168 -2.59 0.55 -12.42
CA ARG A 168 -3.16 -0.78 -12.63
C ARG A 168 -3.84 -1.33 -11.37
N VAL A 169 -4.91 -2.08 -11.59
CA VAL A 169 -5.62 -2.83 -10.55
C VAL A 169 -5.36 -4.32 -10.74
N ILE A 170 -4.91 -4.99 -9.69
CA ILE A 170 -4.65 -6.43 -9.68
C ILE A 170 -5.58 -7.09 -8.67
N VAL A 171 -6.50 -7.89 -9.19
CA VAL A 171 -7.43 -8.66 -8.35
C VAL A 171 -6.76 -9.97 -7.93
N ASN A 172 -6.59 -10.15 -6.63
CA ASN A 172 -5.99 -11.33 -5.99
C ASN A 172 -7.08 -12.25 -5.45
N ASP A 173 -7.79 -12.90 -6.35
CA ASP A 173 -8.94 -13.78 -6.08
C ASP A 173 -8.66 -15.27 -6.34
N GLY A 174 -7.49 -15.59 -6.87
CA GLY A 174 -7.07 -16.93 -7.23
C GLY A 174 -5.92 -17.48 -6.37
N THR A 175 -5.16 -18.39 -6.96
CA THR A 175 -3.98 -19.01 -6.36
C THR A 175 -2.78 -18.06 -6.32
N LEU A 176 -1.79 -18.39 -5.48
CA LEU A 176 -0.56 -17.60 -5.40
C LEU A 176 0.21 -17.53 -6.73
N PRO A 177 0.40 -18.63 -7.49
CA PRO A 177 1.01 -18.56 -8.81
C PRO A 177 0.25 -17.67 -9.82
N GLU A 178 -1.08 -17.66 -9.78
CA GLU A 178 -1.90 -16.77 -10.61
C GLU A 178 -1.69 -15.30 -10.23
N PHE A 179 -1.63 -15.02 -8.95
CA PHE A 179 -1.34 -13.68 -8.46
C PHE A 179 0.04 -13.21 -8.92
N HIS A 180 1.07 -14.06 -8.79
CA HIS A 180 2.43 -13.75 -9.25
C HIS A 180 2.49 -13.48 -10.76
N ARG A 181 1.77 -14.27 -11.59
CA ARG A 181 1.68 -13.98 -13.03
C ARG A 181 1.08 -12.60 -13.33
N LYS A 182 0.01 -12.22 -12.60
CA LYS A 182 -0.58 -10.88 -12.73
C LYS A 182 0.42 -9.77 -12.34
N LEU A 183 1.29 -10.02 -11.36
CA LEU A 183 2.37 -9.09 -10.99
C LEU A 183 3.48 -9.00 -12.03
N ASP A 184 3.83 -10.10 -12.73
CA ASP A 184 4.82 -10.11 -13.81
C ASP A 184 4.41 -9.26 -15.02
N GLU A 185 3.12 -9.07 -15.26
CA GLU A 185 2.62 -8.26 -16.36
C GLU A 185 2.89 -6.76 -16.18
N VAL A 186 3.24 -6.33 -14.98
CA VAL A 186 3.44 -4.91 -14.60
C VAL A 186 4.88 -4.54 -14.28
N ALA A 187 5.76 -5.50 -14.12
CA ALA A 187 7.17 -5.31 -13.75
C ALA A 187 8.11 -5.43 -14.96
#